data_1b3a4641b47580ac20bc0ca35c939c3c
#
_entry.id   1b3a4641b47580ac20bc0ca35c939c3c
#
_cell.length_a   1.000
_cell.length_b   1.000
_cell.length_c   1.000
_cell.angle_alpha   90.00
_cell.angle_beta   90.00
_cell.angle_gamma   90.00
#
_symmetry.space_group_name_H-M   'P 1'
#
loop_
_entity.id
_entity.type
_entity.pdbx_description
1 polymer ?
#
loop_
_entity_poly.entity_id
_entity_poly.type
_entity_poly.pdbx_seq_one_letter_code
_entity_poly.pdbx_strand_id
1 'polypeptide(L)'
;MDKITDFLNNEFKPLQVNDTVADAENLFLDFNYSHFPVLEHDVYIGSIAKDDVEILSTTTLINEHKFSLHRFFVRSTMNWFDVFEEFSKNHTNILPALDDKNQYVGFYELDDVLHFLNETTFVKEDGGIIVIEKETEDFTF
;
A
#
# COMPACT_ATOMS: atom_id res chain seq x y z
N MET A 1 -21.06 -0.51 -9.17
CA MET A 1 -19.70 -0.93 -9.55
C MET A 1 -18.73 -0.50 -8.48
N ASP A 2 -18.01 -1.45 -7.91
CA ASP A 2 -17.04 -1.15 -6.88
C ASP A 2 -15.80 -0.54 -7.52
N LYS A 3 -15.34 0.55 -6.94
CA LYS A 3 -14.11 1.20 -7.36
C LYS A 3 -12.99 0.72 -6.45
N ILE A 4 -11.76 0.70 -6.95
CA ILE A 4 -10.63 0.31 -6.11
C ILE A 4 -10.50 1.20 -4.87
N THR A 5 -10.91 2.46 -4.98
CA THR A 5 -10.90 3.38 -3.84
C THR A 5 -11.80 2.94 -2.68
N ASP A 6 -12.77 2.05 -2.94
CA ASP A 6 -13.61 1.48 -1.88
C ASP A 6 -12.80 0.56 -0.96
N PHE A 7 -11.63 0.13 -1.39
CA PHE A 7 -10.73 -0.72 -0.62
C PHE A 7 -9.62 0.05 0.11
N LEU A 8 -9.67 1.39 0.06
CA LEU A 8 -8.73 2.20 0.85
C LEU A 8 -8.94 1.93 2.33
N ASN A 9 -7.84 1.65 3.00
CA ASN A 9 -7.84 1.24 4.39
C ASN A 9 -7.14 2.29 5.26
N ASN A 10 -7.62 2.48 6.48
CA ASN A 10 -7.06 3.41 7.46
C ASN A 10 -7.07 2.79 8.87
N GLU A 11 -6.87 1.47 8.98
CA GLU A 11 -6.91 0.75 10.26
C GLU A 11 -5.88 1.23 11.27
N PHE A 12 -4.77 1.78 10.79
CA PHE A 12 -3.73 2.31 11.67
C PHE A 12 -3.38 3.72 11.25
N LYS A 13 -2.77 4.47 12.17
CA LYS A 13 -2.21 5.77 11.84
C LYS A 13 -0.82 5.59 11.26
N PRO A 14 -0.46 6.31 10.19
CA PRO A 14 0.90 6.24 9.67
C PRO A 14 1.91 6.73 10.71
N LEU A 15 3.12 6.20 10.61
CA LEU A 15 4.22 6.63 11.47
C LEU A 15 4.65 8.05 11.11
N GLN A 16 5.21 8.74 12.09
CA GLN A 16 5.81 10.06 11.91
C GLN A 16 7.32 9.94 12.06
N VAL A 17 8.08 10.84 11.44
CA VAL A 17 9.53 10.80 11.56
C VAL A 17 10.00 10.99 13.00
N ASN A 18 9.19 11.61 13.85
CA ASN A 18 9.49 11.80 15.26
C ASN A 18 9.17 10.59 16.13
N ASP A 19 8.54 9.56 15.54
CA ASP A 19 8.32 8.31 16.24
C ASP A 19 9.62 7.52 16.29
N THR A 20 9.69 6.56 17.24
CA THR A 20 10.87 5.72 17.41
C THR A 20 10.77 4.46 16.54
N VAL A 21 11.90 3.81 16.36
CA VAL A 21 11.93 2.49 15.72
C VAL A 21 11.10 1.49 16.53
N ALA A 22 11.04 1.64 17.86
CA ALA A 22 10.19 0.81 18.70
C ALA A 22 8.71 0.95 18.34
N ASP A 23 8.26 2.16 18.01
CA ASP A 23 6.88 2.38 17.58
C ASP A 23 6.58 1.62 16.28
N ALA A 24 7.51 1.60 15.35
CA ALA A 24 7.40 0.82 14.12
C ALA A 24 7.36 -0.68 14.43
N GLU A 25 8.24 -1.14 15.32
CA GLU A 25 8.28 -2.55 15.74
C GLU A 25 6.92 -3.00 16.28
N ASN A 26 6.28 -2.16 17.10
CA ASN A 26 4.97 -2.46 17.65
C ASN A 26 3.91 -2.63 16.57
N LEU A 27 3.94 -1.80 15.53
CA LEU A 27 3.02 -1.95 14.40
C LEU A 27 3.27 -3.27 13.66
N PHE A 28 4.52 -3.67 13.46
CA PHE A 28 4.84 -4.94 12.81
C PHE A 28 4.41 -6.14 13.64
N LEU A 29 4.34 -6.00 14.97
CA LEU A 29 3.81 -7.04 15.83
C LEU A 29 2.29 -7.15 15.76
N ASP A 30 1.60 -6.02 15.56
CA ASP A 30 0.15 -5.97 15.54
C ASP A 30 -0.45 -6.28 14.16
N PHE A 31 0.28 -5.96 13.09
CA PHE A 31 -0.21 -6.09 11.71
C PHE A 31 0.79 -6.86 10.85
N ASN A 32 0.28 -7.69 9.97
CA ASN A 32 1.11 -8.54 9.12
C ASN A 32 1.46 -7.87 7.79
N TYR A 33 2.07 -6.69 7.85
CA TYR A 33 2.52 -5.97 6.67
C TYR A 33 4.04 -6.01 6.55
N SER A 34 4.52 -5.84 5.31
CA SER A 34 5.95 -5.81 5.01
C SER A 34 6.57 -4.45 5.27
N HIS A 35 5.75 -3.40 5.26
CA HIS A 35 6.17 -2.01 5.38
C HIS A 35 5.10 -1.20 6.11
N PHE A 36 5.50 -0.05 6.65
CA PHE A 36 4.56 0.94 7.17
C PHE A 36 4.91 2.32 6.63
N PRO A 37 3.92 3.11 6.20
CA PRO A 37 4.17 4.46 5.70
C PRO A 37 4.64 5.40 6.81
N VAL A 38 5.54 6.30 6.44
CA VAL A 38 6.10 7.32 7.34
C VAL A 38 5.82 8.69 6.74
N LEU A 39 5.30 9.59 7.59
CA LEU A 39 5.01 10.97 7.20
C LEU A 39 5.95 11.93 7.90
N GLU A 40 6.22 13.05 7.25
CA GLU A 40 6.90 14.20 7.83
C GLU A 40 6.04 15.43 7.52
N HIS A 41 5.58 16.13 8.54
CA HIS A 41 4.65 17.26 8.38
C HIS A 41 3.45 16.88 7.49
N ASP A 42 2.87 15.68 7.76
CA ASP A 42 1.72 15.12 7.05
C ASP A 42 1.98 14.78 5.58
N VAL A 43 3.23 14.84 5.15
CA VAL A 43 3.63 14.46 3.78
C VAL A 43 4.28 13.09 3.82
N TYR A 44 3.84 12.20 2.93
CA TYR A 44 4.45 10.88 2.80
C TYR A 44 5.88 11.01 2.28
N ILE A 45 6.84 10.44 3.01
CA ILE A 45 8.25 10.49 2.63
C ILE A 45 8.83 9.13 2.29
N GLY A 46 8.15 8.06 2.65
CA GLY A 46 8.62 6.70 2.38
C GLY A 46 8.02 5.73 3.38
N SER A 47 8.37 4.47 3.24
CA SER A 47 7.89 3.40 4.12
C SER A 47 9.08 2.72 4.80
N ILE A 48 8.91 2.37 6.07
CA ILE A 48 9.93 1.61 6.80
C ILE A 48 9.63 0.12 6.62
N ALA A 49 10.66 -0.64 6.23
CA ALA A 49 10.52 -2.07 5.99
C ALA A 49 10.72 -2.85 7.28
N LYS A 50 10.00 -3.97 7.42
CA LYS A 50 10.13 -4.86 8.55
C LYS A 50 11.57 -5.35 8.73
N ASP A 51 12.22 -5.72 7.62
CA ASP A 51 13.59 -6.20 7.65
C ASP A 51 14.57 -5.14 8.18
N ASP A 52 14.33 -3.87 7.88
CA ASP A 52 15.17 -2.78 8.37
C ASP A 52 14.97 -2.56 9.87
N VAL A 53 13.73 -2.67 10.35
CA VAL A 53 13.44 -2.51 11.78
C VAL A 53 14.17 -3.55 12.62
N GLU A 54 14.33 -4.77 12.10
CA GLU A 54 15.00 -5.86 12.81
C GLU A 54 16.46 -5.58 13.12
N ILE A 55 17.11 -4.69 12.35
CA ILE A 55 18.54 -4.40 12.51
C ILE A 55 18.80 -3.00 13.08
N LEU A 56 17.78 -2.16 13.22
CA LEU A 56 17.94 -0.80 13.76
C LEU A 56 17.76 -0.79 15.27
N SER A 57 18.41 0.18 15.92
CA SER A 57 18.22 0.38 17.36
C SER A 57 16.82 0.90 17.65
N THR A 58 16.08 0.24 18.52
CA THR A 58 14.69 0.56 18.84
C THR A 58 14.54 1.92 19.52
N THR A 59 15.60 2.44 20.14
CA THR A 59 15.58 3.72 20.86
C THR A 59 15.82 4.91 19.94
N THR A 60 16.21 4.69 18.70
CA THR A 60 16.45 5.78 17.76
C THR A 60 15.15 6.25 17.11
N LEU A 61 15.16 7.49 16.61
CA LEU A 61 14.03 8.05 15.88
C LEU A 61 14.04 7.58 14.43
N ILE A 62 12.88 7.43 13.85
CA ILE A 62 12.76 7.10 12.43
C ILE A 62 13.47 8.15 11.57
N ASN A 63 13.44 9.41 12.01
CA ASN A 63 14.10 10.51 11.34
C ASN A 63 15.61 10.27 11.12
N GLU A 64 16.24 9.54 12.03
CA GLU A 64 17.66 9.21 11.93
C GLU A 64 17.95 8.19 10.83
N HIS A 65 16.91 7.54 10.32
CA HIS A 65 17.00 6.49 9.30
C HIS A 65 16.25 6.86 8.02
N LYS A 66 16.01 8.14 7.82
CA LYS A 66 15.22 8.68 6.70
C LYS A 66 15.68 8.17 5.34
N PHE A 67 16.99 8.04 5.16
CA PHE A 67 17.57 7.62 3.88
C PHE A 67 17.41 6.13 3.59
N SER A 68 16.99 5.35 4.60
CA SER A 68 16.73 3.91 4.45
C SER A 68 15.29 3.63 4.06
N LEU A 69 14.41 4.61 4.07
CA LEU A 69 13.00 4.41 3.77
C LEU A 69 12.82 4.07 2.28
N HIS A 70 11.90 3.12 2.05
CA HIS A 70 11.53 2.72 0.69
C HIS A 70 10.41 3.63 0.21
N ARG A 71 10.61 4.34 -0.90
CA ARG A 71 9.60 5.26 -1.38
C ARG A 71 8.84 4.65 -2.55
N PHE A 72 7.61 4.24 -2.29
CA PHE A 72 6.67 3.77 -3.28
C PHE A 72 5.25 4.14 -2.85
N PHE A 73 4.40 4.43 -3.80
CA PHE A 73 3.02 4.79 -3.52
C PHE A 73 2.21 4.66 -4.81
N VAL A 74 0.89 4.72 -4.65
CA VAL A 74 -0.03 4.79 -5.78
C VAL A 74 -0.89 6.04 -5.64
N ARG A 75 -1.42 6.50 -6.77
CA ARG A 75 -2.38 7.60 -6.77
C ARG A 75 -3.78 7.05 -6.58
N SER A 76 -4.61 7.75 -5.83
CA SER A 76 -6.01 7.34 -5.64
C SER A 76 -6.79 7.30 -6.96
N THR A 77 -6.28 7.93 -8.02
CA THR A 77 -6.88 7.93 -9.35
C THR A 77 -6.38 6.81 -10.26
N MET A 78 -5.38 6.03 -9.82
CA MET A 78 -4.85 4.91 -10.62
C MET A 78 -5.89 3.80 -10.74
N ASN A 79 -5.88 3.10 -11.87
CA ASN A 79 -6.74 1.94 -12.04
C ASN A 79 -6.19 0.75 -11.23
N TRP A 80 -7.07 -0.20 -10.93
CA TRP A 80 -6.72 -1.34 -10.08
C TRP A 80 -5.56 -2.18 -10.64
N PHE A 81 -5.42 -2.27 -11.96
CA PHE A 81 -4.36 -3.07 -12.58
C PHE A 81 -2.98 -2.46 -12.30
N ASP A 82 -2.88 -1.15 -12.45
CA ASP A 82 -1.63 -0.44 -12.14
C ASP A 82 -1.30 -0.53 -10.66
N VAL A 83 -2.31 -0.44 -9.79
CA VAL A 83 -2.13 -0.63 -8.35
C VAL A 83 -1.60 -2.05 -8.07
N PHE A 84 -2.20 -3.06 -8.70
CA PHE A 84 -1.77 -4.44 -8.52
C PHE A 84 -0.31 -4.64 -8.93
N GLU A 85 0.11 -4.06 -10.04
CA GLU A 85 1.51 -4.16 -10.49
C GLU A 85 2.50 -3.60 -9.48
N GLU A 86 2.11 -2.53 -8.78
CA GLU A 86 2.99 -1.87 -7.82
C GLU A 86 3.31 -2.78 -6.62
N PHE A 87 2.40 -3.66 -6.23
CA PHE A 87 2.68 -4.64 -5.17
C PHE A 87 3.85 -5.55 -5.56
N SER A 88 3.81 -6.10 -6.76
CA SER A 88 4.85 -7.00 -7.25
C SER A 88 6.17 -6.26 -7.48
N LYS A 89 6.10 -5.09 -8.09
CA LYS A 89 7.27 -4.28 -8.44
C LYS A 89 8.07 -3.87 -7.22
N ASN A 90 7.39 -3.60 -6.10
CA ASN A 90 8.03 -3.11 -4.88
C ASN A 90 8.17 -4.17 -3.78
N HIS A 91 7.82 -5.41 -4.07
CA HIS A 91 7.89 -6.52 -3.11
C HIS A 91 7.23 -6.19 -1.78
N THR A 92 6.03 -5.64 -1.86
CA THR A 92 5.27 -5.20 -0.69
C THR A 92 3.87 -5.82 -0.69
N ASN A 93 3.26 -5.97 0.47
CA ASN A 93 1.86 -6.36 0.60
C ASN A 93 0.97 -5.19 1.03
N ILE A 94 1.52 -3.98 1.06
CA ILE A 94 0.82 -2.75 1.41
C ILE A 94 1.30 -1.63 0.49
N LEU A 95 0.39 -0.78 0.03
CA LEU A 95 0.74 0.37 -0.81
C LEU A 95 0.09 1.63 -0.25
N PRO A 96 0.91 2.62 0.16
CA PRO A 96 0.35 3.92 0.50
C PRO A 96 -0.32 4.56 -0.71
N ALA A 97 -1.45 5.21 -0.49
CA ALA A 97 -2.18 5.91 -1.53
C ALA A 97 -2.15 7.42 -1.27
N LEU A 98 -1.84 8.17 -2.30
CA LEU A 98 -1.79 9.63 -2.23
C LEU A 98 -2.85 10.21 -3.18
N ASP A 99 -3.40 11.37 -2.80
CA ASP A 99 -4.30 12.09 -3.68
C ASP A 99 -3.50 12.92 -4.71
N ASP A 100 -4.19 13.70 -5.52
CA ASP A 100 -3.57 14.54 -6.55
C ASP A 100 -2.74 15.69 -5.96
N LYS A 101 -2.88 15.96 -4.66
CA LYS A 101 -2.10 16.97 -3.94
C LYS A 101 -0.95 16.36 -3.14
N ASN A 102 -0.64 15.07 -3.37
CA ASN A 102 0.41 14.33 -2.68
C ASN A 102 0.14 14.11 -1.19
N GLN A 103 -1.12 14.21 -0.78
CA GLN A 103 -1.49 13.93 0.60
C GLN A 103 -1.82 12.44 0.78
N TYR A 104 -1.36 11.88 1.88
CA TYR A 104 -1.66 10.49 2.24
C TYR A 104 -3.15 10.36 2.55
N VAL A 105 -3.83 9.44 1.88
CA VAL A 105 -5.27 9.23 2.05
C VAL A 105 -5.62 7.84 2.59
N GLY A 106 -4.66 6.98 2.73
CA GLY A 106 -4.86 5.62 3.21
C GLY A 106 -3.90 4.67 2.53
N PHE A 107 -4.21 3.38 2.58
CA PHE A 107 -3.36 2.38 1.95
C PHE A 107 -4.22 1.25 1.37
N TYR A 108 -3.64 0.51 0.44
CA TYR A 108 -4.23 -0.72 -0.10
C TYR A 108 -3.48 -1.91 0.46
N GLU A 109 -4.21 -2.97 0.78
CA GLU A 109 -3.66 -4.27 1.13
C GLU A 109 -3.69 -5.19 -0.08
N LEU A 110 -2.66 -6.00 -0.24
CA LEU A 110 -2.60 -6.95 -1.36
C LEU A 110 -3.79 -7.90 -1.36
N ASP A 111 -4.18 -8.43 -0.19
CA ASP A 111 -5.30 -9.36 -0.10
C ASP A 111 -6.61 -8.73 -0.54
N ASP A 112 -6.85 -7.48 -0.20
CA ASP A 112 -8.05 -6.75 -0.63
C ASP A 112 -8.08 -6.57 -2.14
N VAL A 113 -6.94 -6.24 -2.73
CA VAL A 113 -6.84 -6.06 -4.19
C VAL A 113 -7.01 -7.39 -4.90
N LEU A 114 -6.44 -8.46 -4.38
CA LEU A 114 -6.65 -9.80 -4.93
C LEU A 114 -8.12 -10.21 -4.85
N HIS A 115 -8.79 -9.87 -3.74
CA HIS A 115 -10.21 -10.13 -3.59
C HIS A 115 -11.03 -9.35 -4.63
N PHE A 116 -10.69 -8.09 -4.83
CA PHE A 116 -11.31 -7.26 -5.86
C PHE A 116 -11.15 -7.90 -7.25
N LEU A 117 -9.97 -8.45 -7.56
CA LEU A 117 -9.72 -9.10 -8.84
C LEU A 117 -10.57 -10.37 -9.03
N ASN A 118 -10.86 -11.10 -7.95
CA ASN A 118 -11.74 -12.26 -8.01
C ASN A 118 -13.17 -11.91 -8.39
N GLU A 119 -13.59 -10.67 -8.09
CA GLU A 119 -14.94 -10.19 -8.42
C GLU A 119 -15.00 -9.59 -9.82
N THR A 120 -13.87 -9.56 -10.54
CA THR A 120 -13.77 -8.95 -11.85
C THR A 120 -13.35 -9.97 -12.90
N THR A 121 -13.78 -9.72 -14.13
CA THR A 121 -13.43 -10.54 -15.28
C THR A 121 -12.49 -9.76 -16.18
N PHE A 122 -11.48 -10.43 -16.72
CA PHE A 122 -10.47 -9.81 -17.57
C PHE A 122 -10.58 -10.33 -19.00
N VAL A 123 -10.42 -9.41 -19.95
CA VAL A 123 -10.21 -9.76 -21.35
C VAL A 123 -8.92 -9.13 -21.80
N LYS A 124 -8.01 -9.96 -22.30
CA LYS A 124 -6.74 -9.47 -22.85
C LYS A 124 -6.90 -9.17 -24.33
N GLU A 125 -6.55 -7.97 -24.72
CA GLU A 125 -6.55 -7.54 -26.12
C GLU A 125 -5.14 -7.10 -26.54
N ASP A 126 -4.97 -6.92 -27.85
CA ASP A 126 -3.71 -6.40 -28.39
C ASP A 126 -3.48 -5.00 -27.81
N GLY A 127 -2.42 -4.89 -27.00
CA GLY A 127 -2.02 -3.64 -26.41
C GLY A 127 -2.63 -3.33 -25.05
N GLY A 128 -3.41 -4.25 -24.45
CA GLY A 128 -3.96 -3.96 -23.14
C GLY A 128 -4.82 -5.03 -22.52
N ILE A 129 -5.37 -4.70 -21.37
CA ILE A 129 -6.31 -5.55 -20.63
C ILE A 129 -7.58 -4.77 -20.39
N ILE A 130 -8.70 -5.35 -20.76
CA ILE A 130 -10.01 -4.80 -20.46
C ILE A 130 -10.59 -5.54 -19.26
N VAL A 131 -11.05 -4.80 -18.27
CA VAL A 131 -11.71 -5.36 -17.10
C VAL A 131 -13.20 -5.31 -17.31
N ILE A 132 -13.85 -6.47 -17.16
CA ILE A 132 -15.30 -6.57 -17.24
C ILE A 132 -15.80 -7.08 -15.90
N GLU A 133 -16.69 -6.31 -15.26
CA GLU A 133 -17.28 -6.70 -13.99
C GLU A 133 -18.19 -7.92 -14.18
N LYS A 134 -18.14 -8.86 -13.25
CA LYS A 134 -19.03 -10.01 -13.26
C LYS A 134 -20.45 -9.59 -12.91
N GLU A 135 -21.38 -9.84 -13.77
CA GLU A 135 -22.77 -9.53 -13.52
C GLU A 135 -23.51 -10.72 -12.90
N THR A 136 -23.06 -11.94 -13.20
CA THR A 136 -23.68 -13.15 -12.69
C THR A 136 -22.63 -14.18 -12.28
N GLU A 137 -23.03 -15.12 -11.42
CA GLU A 137 -22.16 -16.23 -11.01
C GLU A 137 -21.90 -17.21 -12.13
N ASP A 138 -22.74 -17.21 -13.14
CA ASP A 138 -22.61 -18.11 -14.30
C ASP A 138 -21.55 -17.66 -15.28
N PHE A 139 -20.99 -16.50 -15.07
CA PHE A 139 -19.98 -15.94 -15.95
C PHE A 139 -18.62 -16.56 -15.65
N THR A 140 -18.17 -17.44 -16.53
CA THR A 140 -16.89 -18.16 -16.36
C THR A 140 -16.00 -18.02 -17.58
N PHE A 141 -14.74 -18.24 -17.37
CA PHE A 141 -13.73 -18.29 -18.41
C PHE A 141 -13.06 -19.63 -18.45
#